data_2981d7473947a2abc55533a32b4befb1
#
_entry.id   2981d7473947a2abc55533a32b4befb1
#
_cell.length_a   1.000
_cell.length_b   1.000
_cell.length_c   1.000
_cell.angle_alpha   90.00
_cell.angle_beta   90.00
_cell.angle_gamma   90.00
#
_symmetry.space_group_name_H-M   'P 1'
#
loop_
_entity.id
_entity.type
_entity.pdbx_description
1 polymer ?
#
loop_
_entity_poly.entity_id
_entity_poly.type
_entity_poly.pdbx_seq_one_letter_code
_entity_poly.pdbx_strand_id
1 'polypeptide(L)'
;GLYLWYNSNGYWNDAPQGPRGKMSNIIERRKEMKWMQRIGIKGIKVDFIGSDKQVTMQLYEDILADANDYGLLVIFHGCTIPRGWERMYPNYAASEAVLASENMNFSQGSCDAEAFNACIHPFVRNTIGEEVL
;
A
#
# COMPACT_ATOMS: atom_id res chain seq x y z
N GLY A 1 7.46 -10.31 11.78
CA GLY A 1 7.87 -9.02 12.33
C GLY A 1 6.70 -8.06 12.45
N LEU A 2 6.89 -6.94 13.15
CA LEU A 2 5.86 -5.92 13.30
C LEU A 2 5.89 -4.96 12.11
N TYR A 3 4.70 -4.63 11.59
CA TYR A 3 4.49 -3.59 10.56
C TYR A 3 3.71 -2.44 11.18
N LEU A 4 4.01 -1.22 10.74
CA LEU A 4 3.25 -0.02 11.14
C LEU A 4 2.40 0.48 9.98
N TRP A 5 1.20 0.94 10.30
CA TRP A 5 0.25 1.50 9.35
C TRP A 5 0.42 3.01 9.21
N TYR A 6 0.38 3.51 7.97
CA TYR A 6 0.47 4.93 7.63
C TYR A 6 -0.54 5.32 6.56
N ASN A 7 -1.08 6.53 6.68
CA ASN A 7 -1.86 7.16 5.64
C ASN A 7 -0.91 7.76 4.58
N SER A 8 -1.22 7.59 3.29
CA SER A 8 -0.43 8.14 2.18
C SER A 8 -0.47 9.66 2.09
N ASN A 9 -1.57 10.30 2.53
CA ASN A 9 -1.76 11.75 2.61
C ASN A 9 -1.44 12.55 1.34
N GLY A 10 -1.95 12.12 0.21
CA GLY A 10 -1.92 12.91 -1.00
C GLY A 10 -3.21 13.72 -1.20
N TYR A 11 -3.28 14.44 -2.31
CA TYR A 11 -4.50 15.17 -2.75
C TYR A 11 -5.69 14.26 -3.03
N TRP A 12 -5.46 12.98 -3.10
CA TRP A 12 -6.43 11.93 -3.44
C TRP A 12 -7.26 11.44 -2.25
N ASN A 13 -6.94 11.82 -1.03
CA ASN A 13 -7.69 11.36 0.13
C ASN A 13 -7.77 12.37 1.26
N ASP A 14 -8.93 12.42 1.90
CA ASP A 14 -9.24 13.23 3.08
C ASP A 14 -9.34 12.38 4.35
N ALA A 15 -8.98 11.11 4.28
CA ALA A 15 -9.11 10.17 5.38
C ALA A 15 -8.45 10.71 6.65
N PRO A 16 -9.17 10.77 7.79
CA PRO A 16 -8.66 11.36 9.02
C PRO A 16 -7.68 10.45 9.78
N GLN A 17 -7.63 9.17 9.41
CA GLN A 17 -6.79 8.19 10.10
C GLN A 17 -5.31 8.58 10.02
N GLY A 18 -4.65 8.54 11.17
CA GLY A 18 -3.21 8.82 11.29
C GLY A 18 -2.36 7.57 11.46
N PRO A 19 -1.05 7.72 11.37
CA PRO A 19 -0.28 8.97 11.23
C PRO A 19 -0.42 9.62 9.86
N ARG A 20 -0.56 10.95 9.85
CA ARG A 20 -0.69 11.77 8.63
C ARG A 20 0.57 12.61 8.39
N GLY A 21 0.76 13.06 7.13
CA GLY A 21 1.84 13.98 6.75
C GLY A 21 3.24 13.34 6.82
N LYS A 22 3.34 12.02 6.88
CA LYS A 22 4.62 11.30 6.96
C LYS A 22 5.04 10.76 5.61
N MET A 23 4.20 9.98 4.95
CA MET A 23 4.62 9.24 3.75
C MET A 23 4.75 10.12 2.51
N SER A 24 3.95 11.16 2.36
CA SER A 24 4.00 12.08 1.22
C SER A 24 5.15 13.11 1.27
N ASN A 25 5.79 13.29 2.41
CA ASN A 25 6.90 14.23 2.60
C ASN A 25 8.21 13.46 2.81
N ILE A 26 9.20 13.68 1.95
CA ILE A 26 10.47 12.95 1.98
C ILE A 26 11.22 13.10 3.32
N ILE A 27 11.23 14.29 3.89
CA ILE A 27 11.95 14.58 5.15
C ILE A 27 11.29 13.82 6.31
N GLU A 28 9.97 13.94 6.43
CA GLU A 28 9.22 13.26 7.50
C GLU A 28 9.21 11.75 7.29
N ARG A 29 9.10 11.28 6.05
CA ARG A 29 9.15 9.85 5.72
C ARG A 29 10.46 9.22 6.13
N ARG A 30 11.60 9.80 5.72
CA ARG A 30 12.93 9.27 6.08
C ARG A 30 13.23 9.35 7.57
N LYS A 31 12.77 10.39 8.24
CA LYS A 31 12.88 10.53 9.70
C LYS A 31 12.11 9.42 10.43
N GLU A 32 10.90 9.15 9.98
CA GLU A 32 10.05 8.09 10.52
C GLU A 32 10.67 6.70 10.27
N MET A 33 11.11 6.43 9.05
CA MET A 33 11.74 5.16 8.67
C MET A 33 13.04 4.89 9.43
N LYS A 34 13.84 5.92 9.66
CA LYS A 34 15.04 5.83 10.49
C LYS A 34 14.71 5.46 11.95
N TRP A 35 13.64 6.01 12.49
CA TRP A 35 13.15 5.66 13.81
C TRP A 35 12.66 4.21 13.84
N MET A 36 11.88 3.76 12.85
CA MET A 36 11.41 2.38 12.72
C MET A 36 12.56 1.37 12.68
N GLN A 37 13.58 1.64 11.84
CA GLN A 37 14.77 0.81 11.76
C GLN A 37 15.44 0.65 13.12
N ARG A 38 15.60 1.76 13.85
CA ARG A 38 16.26 1.77 15.18
C ARG A 38 15.52 0.94 16.22
N ILE A 39 14.19 0.90 16.17
CA ILE A 39 13.37 0.13 17.13
C ILE A 39 13.02 -1.28 16.63
N GLY A 40 13.51 -1.69 15.46
CA GLY A 40 13.37 -3.05 14.95
C GLY A 40 12.07 -3.36 14.23
N ILE A 41 11.32 -2.34 13.75
CA ILE A 41 10.18 -2.52 12.86
C ILE A 41 10.65 -3.16 11.55
N LYS A 42 9.83 -4.05 10.98
CA LYS A 42 10.17 -4.83 9.79
C LYS A 42 9.51 -4.31 8.51
N GLY A 43 8.47 -3.51 8.62
CA GLY A 43 7.83 -2.97 7.43
C GLY A 43 6.75 -1.96 7.75
N ILE A 44 6.18 -1.44 6.68
CA ILE A 44 5.08 -0.46 6.72
C ILE A 44 3.94 -0.92 5.82
N LYS A 45 2.72 -0.62 6.23
CA LYS A 45 1.53 -0.66 5.39
C LYS A 45 1.14 0.79 5.09
N VAL A 46 1.17 1.18 3.81
CA VAL A 46 0.79 2.53 3.37
C VAL A 46 -0.55 2.45 2.66
N ASP A 47 -1.52 3.17 3.19
CA ASP A 47 -2.93 3.07 2.82
C ASP A 47 -3.48 4.33 2.14
N PHE A 48 -4.66 4.19 1.50
CA PHE A 48 -5.43 5.26 0.87
C PHE A 48 -4.73 5.92 -0.33
N ILE A 49 -4.06 5.14 -1.19
CA ILE A 49 -3.41 5.65 -2.39
C ILE A 49 -4.41 5.56 -3.57
N GLY A 50 -5.40 6.42 -3.58
CA GLY A 50 -6.54 6.40 -4.51
C GLY A 50 -6.32 7.16 -5.83
N SER A 51 -5.13 7.16 -6.41
CA SER A 51 -4.84 7.89 -7.65
C SER A 51 -3.84 7.15 -8.53
N ASP A 52 -3.98 7.32 -9.84
CA ASP A 52 -3.09 6.78 -10.88
C ASP A 52 -2.31 7.88 -11.63
N LYS A 53 -2.34 9.12 -11.14
CA LYS A 53 -1.57 10.22 -11.73
C LYS A 53 -0.06 10.01 -11.51
N GLN A 54 0.75 10.55 -12.40
CA GLN A 54 2.20 10.40 -12.37
C GLN A 54 2.83 10.78 -11.02
N VAL A 55 2.36 11.84 -10.37
CA VAL A 55 2.85 12.24 -9.04
C VAL A 55 2.61 11.16 -7.98
N THR A 56 1.52 10.41 -8.11
CA THR A 56 1.22 9.29 -7.20
C THR A 56 2.08 8.08 -7.54
N MET A 57 2.28 7.78 -8.84
CA MET A 57 3.20 6.72 -9.26
C MET A 57 4.62 6.99 -8.76
N GLN A 58 5.09 8.23 -8.84
CA GLN A 58 6.38 8.62 -8.28
C GLN A 58 6.43 8.41 -6.75
N LEU A 59 5.34 8.68 -6.04
CA LEU A 59 5.29 8.46 -4.60
C LEU A 59 5.43 6.98 -4.22
N TYR A 60 4.87 6.05 -4.99
CA TYR A 60 5.10 4.61 -4.77
C TYR A 60 6.59 4.27 -4.82
N GLU A 61 7.27 4.74 -5.87
CA GLU A 61 8.71 4.51 -6.04
C GLU A 61 9.53 5.18 -4.95
N ASP A 62 9.22 6.42 -4.60
CA ASP A 62 9.89 7.16 -3.53
C ASP A 62 9.77 6.45 -2.18
N ILE A 63 8.58 5.94 -1.85
CA ILE A 63 8.35 5.18 -0.62
C ILE A 63 9.15 3.89 -0.63
N LEU A 64 9.15 3.15 -1.74
CA LEU A 64 9.89 1.90 -1.88
C LEU A 64 11.40 2.12 -1.77
N ALA A 65 11.94 3.13 -2.47
CA ALA A 65 13.35 3.46 -2.42
C ALA A 65 13.80 3.87 -1.01
N ASP A 66 13.06 4.79 -0.36
CA ASP A 66 13.36 5.21 0.99
C ASP A 66 13.26 4.05 2.00
N ALA A 67 12.20 3.24 1.91
CA ALA A 67 12.02 2.08 2.78
C ALA A 67 13.15 1.05 2.61
N ASN A 68 13.63 0.84 1.38
CA ASN A 68 14.74 -0.04 1.10
C ASN A 68 16.03 0.42 1.79
N ASP A 69 16.32 1.73 1.79
CA ASP A 69 17.48 2.31 2.49
C ASP A 69 17.48 2.00 4.00
N TYR A 70 16.31 1.83 4.59
CA TYR A 70 16.13 1.53 6.02
C TYR A 70 15.81 0.06 6.32
N GLY A 71 15.84 -0.80 5.30
CA GLY A 71 15.58 -2.24 5.46
C GLY A 71 14.14 -2.58 5.85
N LEU A 72 13.17 -1.81 5.36
CA LEU A 72 11.75 -1.97 5.64
C LEU A 72 11.03 -2.58 4.43
N LEU A 73 10.20 -3.58 4.67
CA LEU A 73 9.25 -4.09 3.70
C LEU A 73 8.05 -3.14 3.56
N VAL A 74 7.44 -3.10 2.38
CA VAL A 74 6.29 -2.23 2.10
C VAL A 74 5.11 -3.03 1.58
N ILE A 75 3.94 -2.81 2.19
CA ILE A 75 2.64 -3.25 1.71
C ILE A 75 1.85 -1.99 1.33
N PHE A 76 1.34 -1.94 0.11
CA PHE A 76 0.41 -0.88 -0.30
C PHE A 76 -1.04 -1.35 -0.16
N HIS A 77 -1.90 -0.44 0.31
CA HIS A 77 -3.32 -0.71 0.53
C HIS A 77 -4.18 0.43 -0.06
N GLY A 78 -5.43 0.11 -0.42
CA GLY A 78 -6.27 1.09 -1.13
C GLY A 78 -5.53 1.70 -2.33
N CYS A 79 -4.95 0.85 -3.17
CA CYS A 79 -3.92 1.22 -4.14
C CYS A 79 -4.24 0.74 -5.56
N THR A 80 -3.45 1.19 -6.54
CA THR A 80 -3.53 0.68 -7.91
C THR A 80 -2.90 -0.71 -8.03
N ILE A 81 -3.21 -1.41 -9.13
CA ILE A 81 -2.55 -2.68 -9.46
C ILE A 81 -1.03 -2.49 -9.59
N PRO A 82 -0.23 -3.53 -9.29
CA PRO A 82 1.22 -3.50 -9.44
C PRO A 82 1.64 -3.07 -10.85
N ARG A 83 2.68 -2.24 -10.91
CA ARG A 83 3.20 -1.66 -12.17
C ARG A 83 4.63 -2.09 -12.47
N GLY A 84 5.06 -3.23 -11.94
CA GLY A 84 6.41 -3.75 -12.11
C GLY A 84 7.35 -3.45 -10.94
N TRP A 85 6.85 -2.81 -9.88
CA TRP A 85 7.66 -2.49 -8.68
C TRP A 85 8.22 -3.74 -8.01
N GLU A 86 7.52 -4.85 -8.05
CA GLU A 86 7.94 -6.15 -7.55
C GLU A 86 9.23 -6.67 -8.20
N ARG A 87 9.56 -6.16 -9.39
CA ARG A 87 10.80 -6.48 -10.12
C ARG A 87 11.91 -5.49 -9.87
N MET A 88 11.56 -4.27 -9.44
CA MET A 88 12.51 -3.17 -9.24
C MET A 88 12.95 -3.06 -7.78
N TYR A 89 12.06 -3.35 -6.85
CA TYR A 89 12.26 -3.12 -5.42
C TYR A 89 12.10 -4.42 -4.63
N PRO A 90 13.19 -4.99 -4.08
CA PRO A 90 13.13 -6.26 -3.34
C PRO A 90 12.35 -6.16 -2.03
N ASN A 91 12.10 -4.96 -1.55
CA ASN A 91 11.33 -4.68 -0.35
C ASN A 91 9.83 -4.43 -0.60
N TYR A 92 9.39 -4.48 -1.86
CA TYR A 92 7.97 -4.57 -2.16
C TYR A 92 7.44 -5.92 -1.69
N ALA A 93 6.51 -5.93 -0.76
CA ALA A 93 5.95 -7.16 -0.22
C ALA A 93 4.62 -7.54 -0.89
N ALA A 94 3.68 -6.59 -0.97
CA ALA A 94 2.39 -6.82 -1.61
C ALA A 94 1.63 -5.51 -1.87
N SER A 95 0.57 -5.61 -2.68
CA SER A 95 -0.46 -4.57 -2.85
C SER A 95 -1.84 -5.20 -2.70
N GLU A 96 -2.79 -4.46 -2.10
CA GLU A 96 -4.17 -4.93 -2.02
C GLU A 96 -4.82 -4.95 -3.42
N ALA A 97 -4.88 -3.82 -4.09
CA ALA A 97 -5.34 -3.63 -5.48
C ALA A 97 -6.59 -4.41 -5.95
N VAL A 98 -7.37 -4.95 -5.02
CA VAL A 98 -8.56 -5.79 -5.23
C VAL A 98 -9.70 -5.34 -4.31
N LEU A 99 -10.93 -5.72 -4.65
CA LEU A 99 -12.06 -5.69 -3.73
C LEU A 99 -12.00 -6.97 -2.89
N ALA A 100 -11.38 -6.88 -1.72
CA ALA A 100 -11.20 -8.00 -0.82
C ALA A 100 -12.41 -8.20 0.11
N SER A 101 -12.39 -9.28 0.88
CA SER A 101 -13.49 -9.65 1.78
C SER A 101 -13.83 -8.57 2.82
N GLU A 102 -12.92 -7.66 3.15
CA GLU A 102 -13.23 -6.52 4.04
C GLU A 102 -14.34 -5.62 3.47
N ASN A 103 -14.48 -5.57 2.13
CA ASN A 103 -15.50 -4.76 1.45
C ASN A 103 -16.92 -5.22 1.78
N MET A 104 -17.13 -6.45 2.22
CA MET A 104 -18.41 -6.95 2.68
C MET A 104 -18.95 -6.16 3.89
N ASN A 105 -18.06 -5.54 4.69
CA ASN A 105 -18.45 -4.73 5.84
C ASN A 105 -19.05 -3.37 5.43
N PHE A 106 -18.91 -2.95 4.17
CA PHE A 106 -19.30 -1.60 3.75
C PHE A 106 -20.68 -1.54 3.08
N SER A 107 -21.14 -2.63 2.44
CA SER A 107 -22.47 -2.66 1.82
C SER A 107 -22.96 -4.06 1.52
N GLN A 108 -24.30 -4.21 1.46
CA GLN A 108 -24.93 -5.46 1.02
C GLN A 108 -24.54 -5.80 -0.42
N GLY A 109 -24.44 -4.81 -1.31
CA GLY A 109 -24.00 -5.03 -2.70
C GLY A 109 -22.60 -5.62 -2.80
N SER A 110 -21.69 -5.26 -1.89
CA SER A 110 -20.37 -5.87 -1.81
C SER A 110 -20.44 -7.34 -1.36
N CYS A 111 -21.32 -7.65 -0.41
CA CYS A 111 -21.57 -9.03 0.01
C CYS A 111 -22.11 -9.88 -1.14
N ASP A 112 -23.07 -9.36 -1.90
CA ASP A 112 -23.72 -10.07 -3.01
C ASP A 112 -22.72 -10.33 -4.16
N ALA A 113 -21.75 -9.43 -4.37
CA ALA A 113 -20.74 -9.54 -5.40
C ALA A 113 -19.52 -10.39 -5.02
N GLU A 114 -19.32 -10.69 -3.74
CA GLU A 114 -18.07 -11.28 -3.23
C GLU A 114 -17.71 -12.60 -3.89
N ALA A 115 -18.66 -13.52 -4.00
CA ALA A 115 -18.42 -14.83 -4.62
C ALA A 115 -17.95 -14.71 -6.08
N PHE A 116 -18.52 -13.78 -6.83
CA PHE A 116 -18.12 -13.50 -8.20
C PHE A 116 -16.72 -12.87 -8.25
N ASN A 117 -16.46 -11.88 -7.42
CA ASN A 117 -15.16 -11.21 -7.33
C ASN A 117 -14.04 -12.19 -6.97
N ALA A 118 -14.24 -13.03 -5.96
CA ALA A 118 -13.28 -14.05 -5.56
C ALA A 118 -12.93 -15.04 -6.69
N CYS A 119 -13.90 -15.37 -7.53
CA CYS A 119 -13.66 -16.23 -8.69
C CYS A 119 -12.88 -15.56 -9.83
N ILE A 120 -13.01 -14.23 -9.97
CA ILE A 120 -12.38 -13.49 -11.08
C ILE A 120 -10.99 -12.96 -10.71
N HIS A 121 -10.78 -12.51 -9.48
CA HIS A 121 -9.53 -11.87 -9.05
C HIS A 121 -8.26 -12.65 -9.43
N PRO A 122 -8.18 -14.00 -9.27
CA PRO A 122 -7.00 -14.76 -9.66
C PRO A 122 -6.64 -14.64 -11.14
N PHE A 123 -7.60 -14.32 -11.99
CA PHE A 123 -7.39 -14.21 -13.45
C PHE A 123 -7.10 -12.79 -13.94
N VAL A 124 -7.53 -11.78 -13.20
CA VAL A 124 -7.46 -10.38 -13.65
C VAL A 124 -6.58 -9.50 -12.78
N ARG A 125 -6.25 -9.92 -11.58
CA ARG A 125 -5.46 -9.14 -10.62
C ARG A 125 -4.13 -9.78 -10.25
N ASN A 126 -4.11 -11.06 -9.92
CA ASN A 126 -2.92 -11.77 -9.42
C ASN A 126 -1.99 -12.28 -10.53
N THR A 127 -2.03 -11.70 -11.73
CA THR A 127 -1.24 -12.18 -12.87
C THR A 127 0.17 -11.58 -12.93
N ILE A 128 0.45 -10.51 -12.20
CA ILE A 128 1.68 -9.72 -12.33
C ILE A 128 2.47 -9.65 -11.02
N GLY A 129 1.83 -9.72 -9.87
CA GLY A 129 2.50 -9.59 -8.57
C GLY A 129 1.64 -10.12 -7.43
N GLU A 130 2.18 -10.09 -6.22
CA GLU A 130 1.45 -10.52 -5.03
C GLU A 130 0.43 -9.46 -4.60
N GLU A 131 -0.78 -9.87 -4.36
CA GLU A 131 -1.87 -9.07 -3.81
C GLU A 131 -2.31 -9.64 -2.46
N VAL A 132 -2.69 -8.74 -1.54
CA VAL A 132 -3.26 -9.10 -0.25
C VAL A 132 -4.79 -9.17 -0.40
N LEU A 133 -5.36 -10.33 -0.21
CA LEU A 133 -6.80 -10.60 -0.21
C LEU A 133 -7.40 -10.48 1.18
#